data_4cae587ea3987ec1f42a077849d67615
#
_entry.id   4cae587ea3987ec1f42a077849d67615
#
_cell.length_a   1.000
_cell.length_b   1.000
_cell.length_c   1.000
_cell.angle_alpha   90.00
_cell.angle_beta   90.00
_cell.angle_gamma   90.00
#
_symmetry.space_group_name_H-M   'P 1'
#
loop_
_entity.id
_entity.type
_entity.pdbx_description
1 polymer ?
#
loop_
_entity_poly.entity_id
_entity_poly.type
_entity_poly.pdbx_seq_one_letter_code
_entity_poly.pdbx_strand_id
1 'polypeptide(L)'
;MAQHSYRIKTMCGPLAVSIDLTPPDRRRRDIDNTIKPVLDALTESRVWLDDSQIKELSVSMGQPMNGGECVVTVEPIIGMAT
;
A
#
# COMPACT_ATOMS: atom_id res chain seq x y z
N MET A 1 7.47 -18.61 15.95
CA MET A 1 7.47 -17.31 15.28
C MET A 1 7.60 -16.18 16.30
N ALA A 2 8.46 -15.28 16.03
CA ALA A 2 8.60 -14.15 16.92
C ALA A 2 7.39 -13.25 16.81
N GLN A 3 6.81 -12.95 17.94
CA GLN A 3 5.72 -12.00 18.01
C GLN A 3 6.32 -10.61 18.13
N HIS A 4 6.05 -9.80 17.16
CA HIS A 4 6.54 -8.42 17.18
C HIS A 4 5.45 -7.48 17.62
N SER A 5 5.74 -6.75 18.68
CA SER A 5 4.87 -5.68 19.12
C SER A 5 5.34 -4.41 18.45
N TYR A 6 4.66 -4.03 17.40
CA TYR A 6 4.98 -2.78 16.75
C TYR A 6 4.08 -1.68 17.27
N ARG A 7 4.69 -0.59 17.61
CA ARG A 7 3.92 0.61 17.79
C ARG A 7 3.78 1.24 16.42
N ILE A 8 2.64 1.04 15.82
CA ILE A 8 2.38 1.66 14.53
C ILE A 8 1.93 3.07 14.78
N LYS A 9 2.80 3.99 14.38
CA LYS A 9 2.46 5.40 14.45
C LYS A 9 1.62 5.72 13.24
N THR A 10 0.35 6.05 13.46
CA THR A 10 -0.53 6.41 12.36
C THR A 10 -0.02 7.67 11.68
N MET A 11 0.14 7.61 10.37
CA MET A 11 0.63 8.74 9.61
C MET A 11 -0.46 9.76 9.37
N CYS A 12 -0.11 11.03 9.51
CA CYS A 12 -1.03 12.14 9.31
C CYS A 12 -0.57 12.98 8.13
N GLY A 13 -1.50 13.77 7.58
CA GLY A 13 -1.16 14.67 6.49
C GLY A 13 -1.12 13.96 5.15
N PRO A 14 -0.72 14.68 4.09
CA PRO A 14 -0.72 14.10 2.74
C PRO A 14 0.36 13.04 2.58
N LEU A 15 0.02 11.98 1.86
CA LEU A 15 0.89 10.82 1.69
C LEU A 15 1.08 10.46 0.23
N ALA A 16 2.26 9.93 -0.08
CA ALA A 16 2.55 9.29 -1.34
C ALA A 16 2.65 7.79 -1.08
N VAL A 17 1.93 7.02 -1.84
CA VAL A 17 1.87 5.56 -1.67
C VAL A 17 2.31 4.89 -2.95
N SER A 18 3.20 3.91 -2.81
CA SER A 18 3.70 3.12 -3.93
C SER A 18 3.40 1.66 -3.64
N ILE A 19 2.77 0.99 -4.57
CA ILE A 19 2.43 -0.43 -4.40
C ILE A 19 3.05 -1.22 -5.53
N ASP A 20 3.92 -2.15 -5.18
CA ASP A 20 4.56 -3.03 -6.13
C ASP A 20 3.99 -4.43 -5.96
N LEU A 21 3.29 -4.90 -6.98
CA LEU A 21 2.65 -6.19 -6.97
C LEU A 21 3.45 -7.18 -7.79
N THR A 22 3.68 -8.35 -7.23
CA THR A 22 4.27 -9.47 -7.94
C THR A 22 3.25 -10.59 -7.90
N PRO A 23 2.57 -10.87 -9.03
CA PRO A 23 1.52 -11.90 -9.01
C PRO A 23 2.12 -13.29 -8.82
N PRO A 24 1.35 -14.22 -8.22
CA PRO A 24 1.86 -15.59 -8.00
C PRO A 24 1.86 -16.45 -9.25
N ASP A 25 1.17 -16.03 -10.30
CA ASP A 25 1.09 -16.79 -11.54
C ASP A 25 0.77 -15.83 -12.70
N ARG A 26 0.61 -16.38 -13.89
CA ARG A 26 0.40 -15.60 -15.10
C ARG A 26 -1.08 -15.29 -15.39
N ARG A 27 -1.96 -15.57 -14.46
CA ARG A 27 -3.37 -15.26 -14.68
C ARG A 27 -3.57 -13.77 -14.86
N ARG A 28 -4.52 -13.46 -15.73
CA ARG A 28 -4.90 -12.07 -15.94
C ARG A 28 -5.55 -11.50 -14.67
N ARG A 29 -5.11 -10.33 -14.25
CA ARG A 29 -5.65 -9.65 -13.09
C ARG A 29 -5.81 -8.18 -13.37
N ASP A 30 -6.89 -7.63 -12.85
CA ASP A 30 -7.12 -6.19 -12.93
C ASP A 30 -6.47 -5.52 -11.73
N ILE A 31 -5.67 -4.52 -11.99
CA ILE A 31 -5.00 -3.77 -10.94
C ILE A 31 -6.02 -3.14 -9.98
N ASP A 32 -7.08 -2.56 -10.53
CA ASP A 32 -8.11 -1.91 -9.70
C ASP A 32 -8.69 -2.87 -8.66
N ASN A 33 -8.98 -4.10 -9.05
CA ASN A 33 -9.56 -5.07 -8.14
C ASN A 33 -8.58 -5.54 -7.08
N THR A 34 -7.28 -5.37 -7.31
CA THR A 34 -6.25 -5.75 -6.36
C THR A 34 -5.94 -4.62 -5.39
N ILE A 35 -5.95 -3.39 -5.86
CA ILE A 35 -5.50 -2.24 -5.09
C ILE A 35 -6.50 -1.82 -4.03
N LYS A 36 -7.78 -1.82 -4.36
CA LYS A 36 -8.79 -1.35 -3.41
C LYS A 36 -8.77 -2.15 -2.09
N PRO A 37 -8.74 -3.48 -2.11
CA PRO A 37 -8.64 -4.23 -0.85
C PRO A 37 -7.36 -3.93 -0.07
N VAL A 38 -6.24 -3.69 -0.77
CA VAL A 38 -4.98 -3.35 -0.11
C VAL A 38 -5.11 -2.02 0.62
N LEU A 39 -5.64 -1.01 -0.05
CA LEU A 39 -5.81 0.31 0.56
C LEU A 39 -6.78 0.25 1.73
N ASP A 40 -7.87 -0.49 1.59
CA ASP A 40 -8.85 -0.65 2.66
C ASP A 40 -8.21 -1.33 3.88
N ALA A 41 -7.40 -2.36 3.65
CA ALA A 41 -6.73 -3.06 4.74
C ALA A 41 -5.75 -2.14 5.48
N LEU A 42 -5.03 -1.30 4.74
CA LEU A 42 -4.08 -0.37 5.34
C LEU A 42 -4.80 0.71 6.15
N THR A 43 -5.95 1.17 5.68
CA THR A 43 -6.76 2.13 6.43
C THR A 43 -7.28 1.49 7.72
N GLU A 44 -7.77 0.26 7.63
CA GLU A 44 -8.26 -0.47 8.82
C GLU A 44 -7.15 -0.72 9.83
N SER A 45 -5.93 -0.96 9.33
CA SER A 45 -4.77 -1.19 10.19
C SER A 45 -4.20 0.09 10.77
N ARG A 46 -4.81 1.23 10.48
CA ARG A 46 -4.38 2.51 11.00
C ARG A 46 -2.98 2.95 10.57
N VAL A 47 -2.57 2.54 9.39
CA VAL A 47 -1.35 3.07 8.80
C VAL A 47 -1.54 4.56 8.53
N TRP A 48 -2.75 4.92 8.11
CA TRP A 48 -3.20 6.31 8.01
C TRP A 48 -4.63 6.40 8.52
N LEU A 49 -5.13 7.61 8.69
CA LEU A 49 -6.47 7.83 9.23
C LEU A 49 -7.55 7.66 8.17
N ASP A 50 -7.26 8.12 6.96
CA ASP A 50 -8.24 8.12 5.89
C ASP A 50 -7.50 8.08 4.56
N ASP A 51 -8.01 7.32 3.62
CA ASP A 51 -7.39 7.19 2.31
C ASP A 51 -7.43 8.52 1.53
N SER A 52 -8.23 9.48 1.96
CA SER A 52 -8.19 10.82 1.37
C SER A 52 -6.84 11.51 1.56
N GLN A 53 -6.01 11.01 2.48
CA GLN A 53 -4.66 11.53 2.68
C GLN A 53 -3.73 11.17 1.52
N ILE A 54 -4.08 10.16 0.73
CA ILE A 54 -3.25 9.72 -0.37
C ILE A 54 -3.39 10.71 -1.53
N LYS A 55 -2.33 11.46 -1.79
CA LYS A 55 -2.30 12.46 -2.87
C LYS A 55 -1.53 11.97 -4.08
N GLU A 56 -0.66 11.01 -3.90
CA GLU A 56 0.07 10.38 -4.99
C GLU A 56 0.00 8.87 -4.79
N LEU A 57 -0.38 8.17 -5.82
CA LEU A 57 -0.48 6.71 -5.78
C LEU A 57 0.18 6.16 -7.03
N SER A 58 1.17 5.31 -6.82
CA SER A 58 1.84 4.60 -7.90
C SER A 58 1.62 3.11 -7.71
N VAL A 59 1.27 2.43 -8.78
CA VAL A 59 1.08 0.98 -8.75
C VAL A 59 1.84 0.36 -9.90
N SER A 60 2.62 -0.65 -9.62
CA SER A 60 3.29 -1.41 -10.66
C SER A 60 3.04 -2.90 -10.44
N MET A 61 3.02 -3.64 -11.54
CA MET A 61 2.88 -5.09 -11.51
C MET A 61 4.08 -5.68 -12.21
N GLY A 62 4.85 -6.47 -11.47
CA GLY A 62 6.05 -7.09 -11.98
C GLY A 62 5.77 -8.45 -12.60
N GLN A 63 6.84 -9.15 -12.91
CA GLN A 63 6.76 -10.49 -13.48
C GLN A 63 6.22 -11.46 -12.43
N PRO A 64 5.45 -12.47 -12.86
CA PRO A 64 4.95 -13.46 -11.93
C PRO A 64 6.08 -14.19 -11.20
N MET A 65 5.85 -14.46 -9.93
CA MET A 65 6.80 -15.16 -9.09
C MET A 65 6.03 -16.08 -8.17
N ASN A 66 6.55 -17.29 -8.02
CA ASN A 66 5.89 -18.29 -7.19
C ASN A 66 5.65 -17.72 -5.77
N GLY A 67 4.41 -17.81 -5.32
CA GLY A 67 4.02 -17.27 -4.01
C GLY A 67 3.53 -15.83 -4.04
N GLY A 68 3.90 -15.07 -5.05
CA GLY A 68 3.49 -13.68 -5.16
C GLY A 68 4.09 -12.78 -4.09
N GLU A 69 3.91 -11.49 -4.24
CA GLU A 69 4.39 -10.53 -3.25
C GLU A 69 3.67 -9.20 -3.43
N CYS A 70 3.49 -8.48 -2.34
CA CYS A 70 2.95 -7.12 -2.38
C CYS A 70 3.80 -6.24 -1.47
N VAL A 71 4.47 -5.26 -2.04
CA VAL A 71 5.29 -4.33 -1.28
C VAL A 71 4.63 -2.96 -1.32
N VAL A 72 4.40 -2.39 -0.16
CA VAL A 72 3.78 -1.08 -0.03
C VAL A 72 4.77 -0.13 0.60
N THR A 73 5.02 0.98 -0.06
CA THR A 73 5.88 2.04 0.46
C THR A 73 5.03 3.28 0.69
N VAL A 74 5.08 3.81 1.90
CA VAL A 74 4.29 4.98 2.27
C VAL A 74 5.24 6.07 2.73
N GLU A 75 5.12 7.25 2.13
CA GLU A 75 5.97 8.38 2.48
C GLU A 75 5.14 9.64 2.68
N PRO A 76 5.48 10.44 3.69
CA PRO A 76 4.82 11.74 3.85
C PRO A 76 5.27 12.69 2.73
N ILE A 77 4.34 13.50 2.27
CA ILE A 77 4.66 14.54 1.29
C ILE A 77 5.00 15.80 2.06
N ILE A 78 6.26 16.20 2.00
CA ILE A 78 6.76 17.34 2.74
C ILE A 78 6.59 18.60 1.91
N GLY A 79 6.11 19.67 2.56
CA GLY A 79 5.97 20.95 1.91
C GLY A 79 4.68 21.11 1.10
N MET A 80 3.81 20.12 1.11
CA MET A 80 2.53 20.21 0.42
C MET A 80 1.53 20.97 1.28
N ALA A 81 0.88 21.95 0.67
CA ALA A 81 -0.19 22.67 1.34
C ALA A 81 -1.40 21.74 1.47
N THR A 82 -2.00 21.70 2.63
CA THR A 82 -3.18 20.87 2.88
C THR A 82 -4.44 21.70 2.83
#